data_3878543dc553d79e8aa017de9eb1ab08
#
_entry.id   3878543dc553d79e8aa017de9eb1ab08
#
_cell.length_a   1.000
_cell.length_b   1.000
_cell.length_c   1.000
_cell.angle_alpha   90.00
_cell.angle_beta   90.00
_cell.angle_gamma   90.00
#
_symmetry.space_group_name_H-M   'P 1'
#
loop_
_entity.id
_entity.type
_entity.pdbx_description
1 polymer ?
#
loop_
_entity_poly.entity_id
_entity_poly.type
_entity_poly.pdbx_seq_one_letter_code
_entity_poly.pdbx_strand_id
1 'polypeptide(L)'
;MLPVTIRKYDRGDFTDLIALQQLSFPPPYPSELWWNEAQLTEHITRFPEGALCVEINGRIVGSMTALRTTIDDLKPHNWSTATDDGYIRNHESNGDTVYVADLCVAPEYRKLGLGKWLLQSMYETVVHLDCLRLLGVGRMPGYYRYMDTLTPELYVERVTNGMLFDPVITFMLRCGRLPIGIVPHYLEDEDSAHYGVLMEWKNPFKRSEWNGVHSSKIN
;
A
#
# COMPACT_ATOMS: atom_id res chain seq x y z
N MET A 1 17.80 17.74 16.17
CA MET A 1 17.12 16.73 15.33
C MET A 1 15.75 16.54 15.93
N LEU A 2 14.67 16.68 15.16
CA LEU A 2 13.32 16.45 15.68
C LEU A 2 13.14 14.95 15.93
N PRO A 3 12.63 14.52 17.08
CA PRO A 3 12.36 13.11 17.34
C PRO A 3 11.24 12.66 16.39
N VAL A 4 11.51 11.64 15.59
CA VAL A 4 10.55 10.98 14.71
C VAL A 4 10.30 9.59 15.25
N THR A 5 9.06 9.25 15.51
CA THR A 5 8.66 7.95 16.02
C THR A 5 7.67 7.29 15.06
N ILE A 6 7.89 6.00 14.74
CA ILE A 6 6.88 5.15 14.13
C ILE A 6 6.33 4.23 15.21
N ARG A 7 5.02 4.23 15.37
CA ARG A 7 4.32 3.40 16.34
C ARG A 7 2.97 2.93 15.83
N LYS A 8 2.38 1.98 16.51
CA LYS A 8 0.98 1.65 16.32
C LYS A 8 0.14 2.85 16.77
N TYR A 9 -0.90 3.19 16.02
CA TYR A 9 -1.86 4.18 16.46
C TYR A 9 -2.93 3.57 17.36
N ASP A 10 -3.53 4.39 18.20
CA ASP A 10 -4.61 4.02 19.11
C ASP A 10 -5.80 4.99 19.01
N ARG A 11 -6.80 4.81 19.87
CA ARG A 11 -8.01 5.66 19.86
C ARG A 11 -7.72 7.15 20.04
N GLY A 12 -6.67 7.49 20.77
CA GLY A 12 -6.30 8.89 21.01
C GLY A 12 -5.85 9.61 19.74
N ASP A 13 -5.43 8.85 18.72
CA ASP A 13 -4.93 9.38 17.45
C ASP A 13 -6.03 9.60 16.40
N PHE A 14 -7.24 9.13 16.60
CA PHE A 14 -8.29 9.07 15.56
C PHE A 14 -8.59 10.42 14.94
N THR A 15 -8.73 11.48 15.74
CA THR A 15 -8.97 12.83 15.24
C THR A 15 -7.87 13.31 14.32
N ASP A 16 -6.61 13.07 14.69
CA ASP A 16 -5.44 13.47 13.91
C ASP A 16 -5.30 12.63 12.64
N LEU A 17 -5.61 11.33 12.70
CA LEU A 17 -5.60 10.44 11.54
C LEU A 17 -6.66 10.83 10.50
N ILE A 18 -7.87 11.19 10.92
CA ILE A 18 -8.93 11.68 10.03
C ILE A 18 -8.50 13.00 9.38
N ALA A 19 -7.97 13.93 10.16
CA ALA A 19 -7.45 15.20 9.64
C ALA A 19 -6.28 14.98 8.66
N LEU A 20 -5.39 14.03 8.95
CA LEU A 20 -4.29 13.65 8.06
C LEU A 20 -4.78 13.14 6.71
N GLN A 21 -5.84 12.32 6.69
CA GLN A 21 -6.45 11.82 5.44
C GLN A 21 -6.98 12.99 4.58
N GLN A 22 -7.72 13.92 5.19
CA GLN A 22 -8.26 15.10 4.51
C GLN A 22 -7.15 15.98 3.89
N LEU A 23 -6.05 16.17 4.62
CA LEU A 23 -4.88 16.92 4.14
C LEU A 23 -4.12 16.20 3.03
N SER A 24 -4.06 14.87 3.09
CA SER A 24 -3.27 14.04 2.18
C SER A 24 -3.98 13.79 0.86
N PHE A 25 -5.31 13.72 0.89
CA PHE A 25 -6.20 13.42 -0.21
C PHE A 25 -7.29 14.50 -0.35
N PRO A 26 -6.92 15.73 -0.74
CA PRO A 26 -7.90 16.80 -0.94
C PRO A 26 -8.78 16.53 -2.17
N PRO A 27 -9.92 17.21 -2.29
CA PRO A 27 -10.74 17.14 -3.50
C PRO A 27 -9.89 17.37 -4.78
N PRO A 28 -10.17 16.65 -5.88
CA PRO A 28 -11.37 15.85 -6.17
C PRO A 28 -11.38 14.42 -5.62
N TYR A 29 -10.46 14.04 -4.72
CA TYR A 29 -10.49 12.73 -4.09
C TYR A 29 -11.80 12.52 -3.31
N PRO A 30 -12.50 11.37 -3.47
CA PRO A 30 -13.78 11.10 -2.84
C PRO A 30 -13.69 11.15 -1.31
N SER A 31 -14.48 12.04 -0.68
CA SER A 31 -14.46 12.22 0.77
C SER A 31 -14.96 11.01 1.56
N GLU A 32 -15.78 10.17 0.95
CA GLU A 32 -16.28 8.91 1.50
C GLU A 32 -15.18 7.84 1.68
N LEU A 33 -14.02 8.04 1.06
CA LEU A 33 -12.85 7.18 1.23
C LEU A 33 -11.90 7.65 2.35
N TRP A 34 -12.16 8.80 2.98
CA TRP A 34 -11.43 9.19 4.18
C TRP A 34 -11.84 8.32 5.37
N TRP A 35 -10.87 8.04 6.24
CA TRP A 35 -11.14 7.26 7.44
C TRP A 35 -12.20 7.91 8.32
N ASN A 36 -13.01 7.07 8.95
CA ASN A 36 -13.90 7.43 10.04
C ASN A 36 -13.56 6.63 11.30
N GLU A 37 -14.10 7.03 12.45
CA GLU A 37 -13.79 6.39 13.74
C GLU A 37 -14.16 4.91 13.78
N ALA A 38 -15.21 4.49 13.06
CA ALA A 38 -15.62 3.10 13.02
C ALA A 38 -14.59 2.23 12.27
N GLN A 39 -14.09 2.70 11.12
CA GLN A 39 -13.01 2.02 10.40
C GLN A 39 -11.74 1.96 11.23
N LEU A 40 -11.29 3.07 11.81
CA LEU A 40 -10.10 3.12 12.67
C LEU A 40 -10.22 2.20 13.89
N THR A 41 -11.43 2.04 14.45
CA THR A 41 -11.69 1.08 15.53
C THR A 41 -11.48 -0.36 15.07
N GLU A 42 -11.96 -0.71 13.87
CA GLU A 42 -11.73 -2.03 13.30
C GLU A 42 -10.23 -2.29 13.05
N HIS A 43 -9.49 -1.28 12.56
CA HIS A 43 -8.05 -1.40 12.29
C HIS A 43 -7.26 -1.80 13.54
N ILE A 44 -7.43 -1.06 14.63
CA ILE A 44 -6.70 -1.33 15.89
C ILE A 44 -7.17 -2.60 16.61
N THR A 45 -8.39 -3.05 16.31
CA THR A 45 -8.97 -4.25 16.92
C THR A 45 -8.56 -5.51 16.19
N ARG A 46 -8.58 -5.48 14.84
CA ARG A 46 -8.35 -6.66 14.00
C ARG A 46 -6.89 -6.91 13.70
N PHE A 47 -6.17 -5.85 13.36
CA PHE A 47 -4.77 -5.96 12.95
C PHE A 47 -3.95 -4.76 13.44
N PRO A 48 -3.73 -4.63 14.74
CA PRO A 48 -2.94 -3.51 15.31
C PRO A 48 -1.50 -3.47 14.76
N GLU A 49 -0.94 -4.58 14.29
CA GLU A 49 0.37 -4.63 13.64
C GLU A 49 0.40 -3.89 12.29
N GLY A 50 -0.75 -3.80 11.62
CA GLY A 50 -0.92 -3.08 10.37
C GLY A 50 -1.37 -1.63 10.54
N ALA A 51 -1.59 -1.17 11.76
CA ALA A 51 -2.12 0.14 12.11
C ALA A 51 -0.97 1.06 12.60
N LEU A 52 -0.22 1.66 11.67
CA LEU A 52 0.99 2.44 11.97
C LEU A 52 0.80 3.93 11.74
N CYS A 53 1.44 4.75 12.58
CA CYS A 53 1.55 6.20 12.37
C CYS A 53 2.98 6.69 12.56
N VAL A 54 3.26 7.86 11.97
CA VAL A 54 4.48 8.64 12.20
C VAL A 54 4.13 9.84 13.05
N GLU A 55 4.82 9.97 14.17
CA GLU A 55 4.70 11.11 15.07
C GLU A 55 5.97 11.97 15.07
N ILE A 56 5.78 13.28 14.98
CA ILE A 56 6.84 14.28 15.13
C ILE A 56 6.35 15.35 16.11
N ASN A 57 7.06 15.52 17.24
CA ASN A 57 6.69 16.49 18.28
C ASN A 57 5.23 16.37 18.76
N GLY A 58 4.73 15.17 18.97
CA GLY A 58 3.35 14.91 19.41
C GLY A 58 2.28 15.11 18.35
N ARG A 59 2.64 15.30 17.07
CA ARG A 59 1.70 15.41 15.94
C ARG A 59 1.81 14.21 15.02
N ILE A 60 0.70 13.65 14.62
CA ILE A 60 0.64 12.62 13.61
C ILE A 60 0.82 13.26 12.22
N VAL A 61 1.86 12.85 11.51
CA VAL A 61 2.25 13.43 10.20
C VAL A 61 2.25 12.40 9.06
N GLY A 62 1.99 11.16 9.36
CA GLY A 62 1.85 10.08 8.38
C GLY A 62 1.18 8.87 8.99
N SER A 63 0.55 8.05 8.17
CA SER A 63 -0.06 6.79 8.58
C SER A 63 0.02 5.74 7.50
N MET A 64 -0.10 4.50 7.91
CA MET A 64 -0.21 3.32 7.05
C MET A 64 -1.16 2.33 7.70
N THR A 65 -2.11 1.84 6.91
CA THR A 65 -3.06 0.80 7.33
C THR A 65 -2.92 -0.40 6.42
N ALA A 66 -2.90 -1.58 7.01
CA ALA A 66 -2.82 -2.84 6.30
C ALA A 66 -3.77 -3.88 6.92
N LEU A 67 -3.99 -4.96 6.21
CA LEU A 67 -4.65 -6.17 6.72
C LEU A 67 -3.84 -7.40 6.31
N ARG A 68 -4.04 -8.51 7.01
CA ARG A 68 -3.49 -9.79 6.62
C ARG A 68 -4.56 -10.59 5.90
N THR A 69 -4.20 -11.26 4.81
CA THR A 69 -5.16 -11.95 3.94
C THR A 69 -4.45 -12.99 3.07
N THR A 70 -5.25 -13.77 2.35
CA THR A 70 -4.79 -14.66 1.27
C THR A 70 -5.35 -14.12 -0.05
N ILE A 71 -4.51 -13.48 -0.87
CA ILE A 71 -4.92 -12.90 -2.14
C ILE A 71 -4.48 -13.80 -3.30
N ASP A 72 -5.44 -14.12 -4.17
CA ASP A 72 -5.19 -14.66 -5.49
C ASP A 72 -4.95 -13.50 -6.47
N ASP A 73 -3.72 -13.30 -6.90
CA ASP A 73 -3.30 -12.20 -7.77
C ASP A 73 -4.01 -12.21 -9.15
N LEU A 74 -4.59 -13.34 -9.51
CA LEU A 74 -5.30 -13.52 -10.78
C LEU A 74 -6.76 -13.08 -10.72
N LYS A 75 -7.30 -12.83 -9.53
CA LYS A 75 -8.69 -12.39 -9.38
C LYS A 75 -8.77 -10.86 -9.43
N PRO A 76 -9.66 -10.31 -10.27
CA PRO A 76 -9.95 -8.88 -10.24
C PRO A 76 -10.42 -8.46 -8.85
N HIS A 77 -9.88 -7.37 -8.34
CA HIS A 77 -10.32 -6.76 -7.10
C HIS A 77 -10.24 -5.23 -7.21
N ASN A 78 -11.02 -4.55 -6.42
CA ASN A 78 -10.94 -3.11 -6.24
C ASN A 78 -10.65 -2.81 -4.75
N TRP A 79 -10.43 -1.55 -4.42
CA TRP A 79 -10.11 -1.15 -3.06
C TRP A 79 -11.20 -1.55 -2.07
N SER A 80 -12.47 -1.34 -2.43
CA SER A 80 -13.62 -1.68 -1.59
C SER A 80 -13.64 -3.17 -1.24
N THR A 81 -13.53 -4.04 -2.23
CA THR A 81 -13.54 -5.50 -2.01
C THR A 81 -12.28 -6.00 -1.31
N ALA A 82 -11.11 -5.42 -1.62
CA ALA A 82 -9.84 -5.81 -1.00
C ALA A 82 -9.75 -5.43 0.48
N THR A 83 -10.44 -4.35 0.89
CA THR A 83 -10.34 -3.81 2.25
C THR A 83 -11.67 -3.84 3.02
N ASP A 84 -12.74 -4.40 2.43
CA ASP A 84 -14.10 -4.33 2.97
C ASP A 84 -14.49 -2.89 3.27
N ASP A 85 -14.46 -2.04 2.23
CA ASP A 85 -14.72 -0.60 2.32
C ASP A 85 -13.87 0.11 3.38
N GLY A 86 -12.63 -0.34 3.56
CA GLY A 86 -11.70 0.19 4.55
C GLY A 86 -11.93 -0.28 5.98
N TYR A 87 -12.92 -1.11 6.26
CA TYR A 87 -13.15 -1.68 7.59
C TYR A 87 -12.20 -2.84 7.92
N ILE A 88 -11.55 -3.42 6.94
CA ILE A 88 -10.68 -4.61 7.07
C ILE A 88 -11.29 -5.77 7.84
N ARG A 89 -12.64 -5.93 7.83
CA ARG A 89 -13.31 -7.06 8.50
C ARG A 89 -13.03 -8.40 7.82
N ASN A 90 -12.55 -8.35 6.59
CA ASN A 90 -12.02 -9.46 5.83
C ASN A 90 -10.56 -9.82 6.19
N HIS A 91 -10.02 -9.27 7.29
CA HIS A 91 -8.73 -9.68 7.84
C HIS A 91 -8.70 -11.17 8.21
N GLU A 92 -7.67 -11.87 7.76
CA GLU A 92 -7.42 -13.29 8.01
C GLU A 92 -6.16 -13.46 8.86
N SER A 93 -6.31 -13.84 10.13
CA SER A 93 -5.18 -13.98 11.07
C SER A 93 -4.11 -14.97 10.60
N ASN A 94 -4.47 -15.93 9.74
CA ASN A 94 -3.57 -16.93 9.17
C ASN A 94 -3.23 -16.69 7.68
N GLY A 95 -3.65 -15.55 7.11
CA GLY A 95 -3.29 -15.17 5.74
C GLY A 95 -1.77 -15.15 5.55
N ASP A 96 -1.30 -15.35 4.35
CA ASP A 96 0.12 -15.39 4.02
C ASP A 96 0.66 -14.07 3.46
N THR A 97 -0.20 -13.11 3.27
CA THR A 97 0.07 -11.82 2.62
C THR A 97 -0.39 -10.68 3.51
N VAL A 98 0.45 -9.66 3.69
CA VAL A 98 0.03 -8.37 4.24
C VAL A 98 -0.34 -7.46 3.08
N TYR A 99 -1.56 -6.93 3.10
CA TYR A 99 -2.09 -6.04 2.05
C TYR A 99 -2.25 -4.63 2.58
N VAL A 100 -1.66 -3.66 1.89
CA VAL A 100 -1.70 -2.24 2.26
C VAL A 100 -3.02 -1.64 1.77
N ALA A 101 -3.87 -1.21 2.70
CA ALA A 101 -5.11 -0.51 2.41
C ALA A 101 -4.89 0.99 2.14
N ASP A 102 -3.95 1.62 2.86
CA ASP A 102 -3.59 3.03 2.70
C ASP A 102 -2.17 3.32 3.20
N LEU A 103 -1.55 4.33 2.60
CA LEU A 103 -0.34 4.97 3.08
C LEU A 103 -0.39 6.45 2.72
N CYS A 104 -0.31 7.32 3.71
CA CYS A 104 -0.24 8.76 3.48
C CYS A 104 0.77 9.47 4.38
N VAL A 105 1.23 10.62 3.90
CA VAL A 105 2.10 11.56 4.64
C VAL A 105 1.61 12.97 4.35
N ALA A 106 1.44 13.77 5.39
CA ALA A 106 1.03 15.16 5.29
C ALA A 106 1.92 15.92 4.29
N PRO A 107 1.33 16.76 3.42
CA PRO A 107 2.05 17.41 2.32
C PRO A 107 3.35 18.10 2.74
N GLU A 108 3.33 18.84 3.85
CA GLU A 108 4.46 19.57 4.39
C GLU A 108 5.61 18.68 4.91
N TYR A 109 5.33 17.40 5.18
CA TYR A 109 6.31 16.41 5.65
C TYR A 109 6.74 15.42 4.56
N ARG A 110 6.25 15.59 3.32
CA ARG A 110 6.69 14.79 2.18
C ARG A 110 8.16 15.03 1.86
N LYS A 111 8.79 14.10 1.16
CA LYS A 111 10.22 14.12 0.77
C LYS A 111 11.23 14.03 1.94
N LEU A 112 10.76 13.87 3.19
CA LEU A 112 11.61 13.60 4.36
C LEU A 112 11.90 12.10 4.58
N GLY A 113 11.41 11.23 3.71
CA GLY A 113 11.62 9.77 3.83
C GLY A 113 10.61 9.04 4.71
N LEU A 114 9.61 9.73 5.29
CA LEU A 114 8.68 9.15 6.26
C LEU A 114 7.84 8.00 5.68
N GLY A 115 7.36 8.14 4.45
CA GLY A 115 6.65 7.06 3.76
C GLY A 115 7.52 5.82 3.56
N LYS A 116 8.84 6.01 3.29
CA LYS A 116 9.78 4.89 3.23
C LYS A 116 9.95 4.21 4.58
N TRP A 117 10.02 4.96 5.67
CA TRP A 117 10.11 4.40 7.02
C TRP A 117 8.86 3.60 7.40
N LEU A 118 7.65 4.10 7.07
CA LEU A 118 6.41 3.34 7.25
C LEU A 118 6.45 2.00 6.51
N LEU A 119 6.89 2.01 5.23
CA LEU A 119 7.04 0.77 4.47
C LEU A 119 8.08 -0.18 5.07
N GLN A 120 9.21 0.33 5.55
CA GLN A 120 10.23 -0.47 6.22
C GLN A 120 9.69 -1.13 7.49
N SER A 121 8.95 -0.40 8.32
CA SER A 121 8.29 -0.96 9.50
C SER A 121 7.25 -2.03 9.13
N MET A 122 6.55 -1.84 8.00
CA MET A 122 5.61 -2.86 7.53
C MET A 122 6.33 -4.10 6.96
N TYR A 123 7.52 -3.96 6.36
CA TYR A 123 8.34 -5.11 5.96
C TYR A 123 8.79 -5.91 7.18
N GLU A 124 9.17 -5.23 8.28
CA GLU A 124 9.47 -5.89 9.55
C GLU A 124 8.26 -6.66 10.09
N THR A 125 7.05 -6.07 9.98
CA THR A 125 5.79 -6.75 10.33
C THR A 125 5.57 -8.01 9.48
N VAL A 126 5.78 -7.94 8.16
CA VAL A 126 5.68 -9.11 7.25
C VAL A 126 6.64 -10.22 7.67
N VAL A 127 7.88 -9.86 7.98
CA VAL A 127 8.91 -10.83 8.42
C VAL A 127 8.54 -11.42 9.78
N HIS A 128 8.14 -10.60 10.73
CA HIS A 128 7.78 -11.02 12.10
C HIS A 128 6.57 -11.97 12.12
N LEU A 129 5.57 -11.70 11.29
CA LEU A 129 4.37 -12.54 11.14
C LEU A 129 4.58 -13.75 10.23
N ASP A 130 5.79 -13.94 9.75
CA ASP A 130 6.16 -15.04 8.86
C ASP A 130 5.31 -15.10 7.57
N CYS A 131 4.87 -13.92 7.08
CA CYS A 131 4.13 -13.81 5.83
C CYS A 131 5.08 -13.88 4.61
N LEU A 132 4.54 -14.25 3.45
CA LEU A 132 5.30 -14.40 2.21
C LEU A 132 5.69 -13.05 1.61
N ARG A 133 4.82 -12.03 1.76
CA ARG A 133 4.94 -10.79 1.00
C ARG A 133 4.13 -9.64 1.56
N LEU A 134 4.48 -8.42 1.12
CA LEU A 134 3.65 -7.23 1.19
C LEU A 134 3.09 -6.93 -0.20
N LEU A 135 1.78 -6.84 -0.31
CA LEU A 135 1.06 -6.37 -1.49
C LEU A 135 0.39 -5.01 -1.24
N GLY A 136 -0.03 -4.38 -2.29
CA GLY A 136 -0.90 -3.22 -2.29
C GLY A 136 -0.90 -2.57 -3.65
N VAL A 137 -2.01 -1.94 -4.00
CA VAL A 137 -2.19 -1.28 -5.28
C VAL A 137 -1.83 0.20 -5.13
N GLY A 138 -0.91 0.65 -5.96
CA GLY A 138 -0.56 2.06 -6.07
C GLY A 138 -1.39 2.76 -7.14
N ARG A 139 -1.81 3.99 -6.86
CA ARG A 139 -2.33 4.91 -7.86
C ARG A 139 -1.26 5.19 -8.92
N MET A 140 -1.70 5.66 -10.08
CA MET A 140 -0.83 6.05 -11.20
C MET A 140 -1.12 7.51 -11.62
N PRO A 141 -0.93 8.50 -10.71
CA PRO A 141 -1.47 9.86 -10.88
C PRO A 141 -0.86 10.65 -12.04
N GLY A 142 0.11 10.11 -12.74
CA GLY A 142 0.64 10.67 -13.99
C GLY A 142 0.06 10.05 -15.25
N TYR A 143 -0.70 8.95 -15.14
CA TYR A 143 -1.11 8.16 -16.29
C TYR A 143 -2.11 8.88 -17.20
N TYR A 144 -3.01 9.71 -16.65
CA TYR A 144 -3.99 10.45 -17.46
C TYR A 144 -3.36 11.25 -18.62
N ARG A 145 -2.10 11.68 -18.49
CA ARG A 145 -1.36 12.42 -19.52
C ARG A 145 -0.92 11.55 -20.70
N TYR A 146 -0.97 10.25 -20.53
CA TYR A 146 -0.43 9.28 -21.48
C TYR A 146 -1.48 8.27 -21.97
N MET A 147 -2.70 8.29 -21.42
CA MET A 147 -3.74 7.30 -21.68
C MET A 147 -4.13 7.18 -23.14
N ASP A 148 -4.00 8.27 -23.94
CA ASP A 148 -4.29 8.26 -25.38
C ASP A 148 -3.14 7.65 -26.21
N THR A 149 -1.95 7.45 -25.63
CA THR A 149 -0.74 7.03 -26.36
C THR A 149 -0.06 5.80 -25.80
N LEU A 150 -0.33 5.47 -24.54
CA LEU A 150 0.27 4.32 -23.84
C LEU A 150 -0.84 3.49 -23.17
N THR A 151 -0.71 2.16 -23.26
CA THR A 151 -1.49 1.30 -22.37
C THR A 151 -0.99 1.42 -20.92
N PRO A 152 -1.80 1.07 -19.90
CA PRO A 152 -1.37 1.10 -18.50
C PRO A 152 -0.09 0.29 -18.26
N GLU A 153 0.02 -0.88 -18.89
CA GLU A 153 1.18 -1.78 -18.79
C GLU A 153 2.44 -1.11 -19.33
N LEU A 154 2.34 -0.51 -20.53
CA LEU A 154 3.47 0.16 -21.16
C LEU A 154 3.89 1.42 -20.38
N TYR A 155 2.92 2.14 -19.79
CA TYR A 155 3.23 3.25 -18.90
C TYR A 155 4.04 2.79 -17.69
N VAL A 156 3.57 1.74 -16.98
CA VAL A 156 4.27 1.18 -15.81
C VAL A 156 5.65 0.65 -16.19
N GLU A 157 5.77 -0.02 -17.33
CA GLU A 157 7.07 -0.47 -17.85
C GLU A 157 8.04 0.70 -18.05
N ARG A 158 7.60 1.79 -18.70
CA ARG A 158 8.44 2.98 -18.92
C ARG A 158 8.84 3.66 -17.63
N VAL A 159 7.95 3.73 -16.64
CA VAL A 159 8.31 4.25 -15.30
C VAL A 159 9.32 3.34 -14.62
N THR A 160 9.13 2.02 -14.68
CA THR A 160 10.03 1.03 -14.09
C THR A 160 11.43 1.11 -14.68
N ASN A 161 11.53 1.34 -15.99
CA ASN A 161 12.78 1.49 -16.72
C ASN A 161 13.39 2.92 -16.64
N GLY A 162 12.77 3.82 -15.87
CA GLY A 162 13.25 5.19 -15.68
C GLY A 162 13.06 6.11 -16.89
N MET A 163 12.28 5.70 -17.90
CA MET A 163 11.97 6.51 -19.08
C MET A 163 10.88 7.56 -18.79
N LEU A 164 10.00 7.28 -17.81
CA LEU A 164 8.99 8.18 -17.31
C LEU A 164 9.08 8.29 -15.79
N PHE A 165 8.48 9.34 -15.26
CA PHE A 165 8.36 9.55 -13.82
C PHE A 165 6.89 9.54 -13.42
N ASP A 166 6.55 8.69 -12.44
CA ASP A 166 5.28 8.74 -11.72
C ASP A 166 5.59 8.85 -10.22
N PRO A 167 4.99 9.78 -9.49
CA PRO A 167 5.37 10.02 -8.09
C PRO A 167 5.11 8.83 -7.18
N VAL A 168 4.05 8.06 -7.43
CA VAL A 168 3.67 6.92 -6.58
C VAL A 168 4.45 5.66 -6.98
N ILE A 169 4.46 5.30 -8.28
CA ILE A 169 5.17 4.11 -8.75
C ILE A 169 6.67 4.25 -8.48
N THR A 170 7.26 5.41 -8.82
CA THR A 170 8.70 5.67 -8.58
C THR A 170 9.05 5.60 -7.09
N PHE A 171 8.17 6.10 -6.21
CA PHE A 171 8.36 5.98 -4.76
C PHE A 171 8.37 4.51 -4.33
N MET A 172 7.41 3.71 -4.79
CA MET A 172 7.32 2.29 -4.42
C MET A 172 8.51 1.47 -4.95
N LEU A 173 8.96 1.72 -6.18
CA LEU A 173 10.17 1.12 -6.74
C LEU A 173 11.40 1.42 -5.88
N ARG A 174 11.57 2.67 -5.43
CA ARG A 174 12.67 3.09 -4.54
C ARG A 174 12.57 2.46 -3.13
N CYS A 175 11.40 1.98 -2.75
CA CYS A 175 11.19 1.21 -1.53
C CYS A 175 11.37 -0.30 -1.73
N GLY A 176 11.78 -0.75 -2.93
CA GLY A 176 12.03 -2.16 -3.21
C GLY A 176 10.80 -2.98 -3.60
N ARG A 177 9.68 -2.32 -3.91
CA ARG A 177 8.47 -2.98 -4.43
C ARG A 177 8.54 -3.05 -5.95
N LEU A 178 8.07 -4.16 -6.50
CA LEU A 178 8.04 -4.39 -7.95
C LEU A 178 6.60 -4.49 -8.45
N PRO A 179 6.29 -3.98 -9.65
CA PRO A 179 4.99 -4.15 -10.27
C PRO A 179 4.80 -5.60 -10.70
N ILE A 180 3.63 -6.17 -10.40
CA ILE A 180 3.27 -7.54 -10.77
C ILE A 180 1.98 -7.62 -11.59
N GLY A 181 1.23 -6.52 -11.72
CA GLY A 181 0.01 -6.48 -12.51
C GLY A 181 -0.64 -5.10 -12.54
N ILE A 182 -1.57 -4.93 -13.45
CA ILE A 182 -2.45 -3.76 -13.55
C ILE A 182 -3.81 -4.14 -13.00
N VAL A 183 -4.41 -3.24 -12.21
CA VAL A 183 -5.74 -3.41 -11.64
C VAL A 183 -6.66 -2.33 -12.21
N PRO A 184 -7.53 -2.66 -13.17
CA PRO A 184 -8.50 -1.71 -13.70
C PRO A 184 -9.59 -1.45 -12.66
N HIS A 185 -10.12 -0.23 -12.66
CA HIS A 185 -11.21 0.21 -11.76
C HIS A 185 -10.91 -0.04 -10.27
N TYR A 186 -9.63 0.12 -9.88
CA TYR A 186 -9.23 -0.05 -8.50
C TYR A 186 -9.84 0.99 -7.57
N LEU A 187 -9.82 2.25 -7.98
CA LEU A 187 -10.47 3.39 -7.34
C LEU A 187 -11.07 4.31 -8.41
N GLU A 188 -12.08 5.08 -8.06
CA GLU A 188 -12.55 6.21 -8.83
C GLU A 188 -11.52 7.34 -8.73
N ASP A 189 -10.58 7.36 -9.68
CA ASP A 189 -9.41 8.23 -9.69
C ASP A 189 -9.06 8.64 -11.13
N GLU A 190 -9.51 9.83 -11.52
CA GLU A 190 -9.31 10.36 -12.87
C GLU A 190 -7.83 10.57 -13.21
N ASP A 191 -7.02 10.99 -12.24
CA ASP A 191 -5.56 11.18 -12.43
C ASP A 191 -4.85 9.89 -12.83
N SER A 192 -5.38 8.74 -12.42
CA SER A 192 -4.88 7.41 -12.77
C SER A 192 -5.69 6.75 -13.89
N ALA A 193 -6.64 7.47 -14.52
CA ALA A 193 -7.63 6.93 -15.45
C ALA A 193 -8.30 5.66 -14.91
N HIS A 194 -8.59 5.63 -13.61
CA HIS A 194 -9.18 4.52 -12.84
C HIS A 194 -8.33 3.24 -12.74
N TYR A 195 -7.06 3.29 -13.13
CA TYR A 195 -6.15 2.16 -13.01
C TYR A 195 -5.29 2.24 -11.74
N GLY A 196 -4.91 1.08 -11.25
CA GLY A 196 -3.87 0.92 -10.24
C GLY A 196 -2.81 -0.07 -10.68
N VAL A 197 -1.66 -0.01 -10.06
CA VAL A 197 -0.58 -0.98 -10.25
C VAL A 197 -0.40 -1.81 -8.99
N LEU A 198 -0.56 -3.14 -9.11
CA LEU A 198 -0.30 -4.07 -8.01
C LEU A 198 1.20 -4.18 -7.81
N MET A 199 1.65 -3.81 -6.61
CA MET A 199 3.06 -3.75 -6.25
C MET A 199 3.36 -4.75 -5.14
N GLU A 200 4.42 -5.53 -5.33
CA GLU A 200 4.85 -6.58 -4.42
C GLU A 200 6.23 -6.28 -3.81
N TRP A 201 6.38 -6.60 -2.54
CA TRP A 201 7.67 -6.84 -1.88
C TRP A 201 7.65 -8.26 -1.30
N LYS A 202 8.59 -9.09 -1.71
CA LYS A 202 8.73 -10.47 -1.22
C LYS A 202 9.55 -10.53 0.04
N ASN A 203 9.09 -11.30 1.02
CA ASN A 203 9.86 -11.58 2.22
C ASN A 203 11.13 -12.39 1.85
N PRO A 204 12.33 -11.83 2.00
CA PRO A 204 13.56 -12.50 1.56
C PRO A 204 13.92 -13.72 2.41
N PHE A 205 13.30 -13.87 3.58
CA PHE A 205 13.51 -15.00 4.49
C PHE A 205 12.54 -16.17 4.23
N LYS A 206 11.53 -15.96 3.37
CA LYS A 206 10.65 -17.03 2.88
C LYS A 206 11.17 -17.54 1.55
N ARG A 207 11.59 -18.80 1.51
CA ARG A 207 11.83 -19.48 0.23
C ARG A 207 10.48 -19.75 -0.40
N SER A 208 10.20 -19.21 -1.59
CA SER A 208 9.21 -19.80 -2.47
C SER A 208 9.64 -21.27 -2.63
N GLU A 209 8.76 -22.22 -2.32
CA GLU A 209 8.98 -23.60 -2.73
C GLU A 209 9.14 -23.58 -4.25
N TRP A 210 10.37 -23.73 -4.69
CA TRP A 210 10.69 -23.92 -6.09
C TRP A 210 10.16 -25.30 -6.43
N ASN A 211 8.93 -25.41 -6.92
CA ASN A 211 8.39 -26.64 -7.46
C ASN A 211 9.31 -27.07 -8.61
N GLY A 212 10.25 -27.91 -8.24
CA GLY A 212 11.26 -28.46 -9.14
C GLY A 212 10.59 -29.09 -10.36
N VAL A 213 10.80 -28.45 -11.50
CA VAL A 213 10.58 -29.06 -12.80
C VAL A 213 11.51 -30.27 -12.86
N HIS A 214 10.92 -31.45 -13.05
CA HIS A 214 11.54 -32.73 -13.21
C HIS A 214 12.91 -32.68 -13.88
N SER A 215 13.96 -33.09 -13.16
CA SER A 215 15.14 -33.68 -13.78
C SER A 215 14.70 -34.95 -14.52
N SER A 216 14.40 -34.83 -15.81
CA SER A 216 14.35 -35.96 -16.69
C SER A 216 15.75 -36.54 -16.80
N LYS A 217 15.91 -37.73 -16.27
CA LYS A 217 17.07 -38.57 -16.38
C LYS A 217 17.47 -38.66 -17.85
N ILE A 218 18.66 -38.22 -18.17
CA ILE A 218 19.36 -38.61 -19.39
C ILE A 218 20.10 -39.93 -19.06
N ASN A 219 19.62 -41.00 -19.63
CA ASN A 219 20.34 -42.26 -19.74
C ASN A 219 21.39 -42.16 -20.86
#